data_614da63df0d79e008cc7b229b25996a3
#
_entry.id   614da63df0d79e008cc7b229b25996a3
#
_cell.length_a   1.000
_cell.length_b   1.000
_cell.length_c   1.000
_cell.angle_alpha   90.00
_cell.angle_beta   90.00
_cell.angle_gamma   90.00
#
_symmetry.space_group_name_H-M   'P 1'
#
loop_
_entity.id
_entity.type
_entity.pdbx_description
1 polymer ?
#
loop_
_entity_poly.entity_id
_entity_poly.type
_entity_poly.pdbx_seq_one_letter_code
_entity_poly.pdbx_strand_id
1 'polypeptide(L)'
;MNKNIYTLNTNKEILSFVNGIERKLSKDDAFFYKTDFWPVIRLQLIFKIIQGNQKKINQEKRTLFLETLLNKPKIKKPIEKVNQLFITHKNYLIDINGENYDRVMEKIIRDVSSPLILDLSDNSLKTNNNESSFSNISIQIFFAKILGFLLGNFLYVFQKKKLKTLESLMCIDSNSKNPIINSHSIAIRVSYIWVLSKYITYFLKKFKIDNVYQGMYYDNFGLATSLASHKEKITNNCVQHGGQSKNNPVFGSWKILTKAGSEFLPDNFLCWDIESSKSIESWVNLSNKHKTRIIGYGWIDLWNEELKKNHIFLDQKTIPNILITLQPSIELKKSFLYGFIKKSNLEVNWIIRVHPRQESPKFINSLEEHFKDYENVYIKSSKDLLPALMVRSKLHITHFSSSIYEAIFCNVKSVIIDKRGLDYFYDLIENNLLHYVDNEQDLKNLIIKMLDDENK
;
A
#
# COMPACT_ATOMS: atom_id res chain seq x y z
N MET A 1 25.67 -19.30 11.50
CA MET A 1 24.60 -19.63 10.52
C MET A 1 23.26 -19.22 11.12
N ASN A 2 22.76 -18.01 10.80
CA ASN A 2 21.41 -17.60 11.21
C ASN A 2 20.41 -18.37 10.35
N LYS A 3 19.82 -19.42 10.89
CA LYS A 3 18.66 -20.07 10.28
C LYS A 3 17.55 -19.03 10.15
N ASN A 4 16.99 -18.92 8.95
CA ASN A 4 15.87 -18.04 8.64
C ASN A 4 14.77 -18.18 9.69
N ILE A 5 14.54 -17.08 10.41
CA ILE A 5 13.61 -17.02 11.55
C ILE A 5 12.14 -17.11 11.08
N TYR A 6 11.88 -16.99 9.78
CA TYR A 6 10.51 -16.89 9.28
C TYR A 6 10.21 -18.00 8.25
N THR A 7 9.49 -19.01 8.71
CA THR A 7 8.96 -20.10 7.86
C THR A 7 7.62 -19.74 7.21
N LEU A 8 7.02 -18.58 7.56
CA LEU A 8 5.72 -18.13 7.04
C LEU A 8 5.92 -17.38 5.73
N ASN A 9 5.68 -18.05 4.61
CA ASN A 9 5.98 -17.54 3.28
C ASN A 9 4.73 -17.03 2.52
N THR A 10 3.55 -17.45 2.95
CA THR A 10 2.28 -17.11 2.32
C THR A 10 1.42 -16.23 3.24
N ASN A 11 0.52 -15.44 2.66
CA ASN A 11 -0.42 -14.63 3.43
C ASN A 11 -1.34 -15.50 4.28
N LYS A 12 -1.73 -16.65 3.77
CA LYS A 12 -2.58 -17.62 4.47
C LYS A 12 -1.89 -18.17 5.73
N GLU A 13 -0.58 -18.48 5.64
CA GLU A 13 0.21 -18.90 6.80
C GLU A 13 0.36 -17.78 7.83
N ILE A 14 0.63 -16.54 7.37
CA ILE A 14 0.70 -15.36 8.23
C ILE A 14 -0.62 -15.15 8.98
N LEU A 15 -1.75 -15.18 8.26
CA LEU A 15 -3.07 -15.05 8.86
C LEU A 15 -3.37 -16.18 9.84
N SER A 16 -3.04 -17.43 9.51
CA SER A 16 -3.22 -18.57 10.40
C SER A 16 -2.46 -18.40 11.71
N PHE A 17 -1.21 -17.96 11.62
CA PHE A 17 -0.37 -17.69 12.80
C PHE A 17 -0.95 -16.56 13.66
N VAL A 18 -1.31 -15.43 13.05
CA VAL A 18 -1.90 -14.27 13.77
C VAL A 18 -3.25 -14.65 14.40
N ASN A 19 -4.11 -15.37 13.70
CA ASN A 19 -5.38 -15.87 14.23
C ASN A 19 -5.16 -16.85 15.40
N GLY A 20 -4.07 -17.62 15.37
CA GLY A 20 -3.66 -18.49 16.47
C GLY A 20 -3.31 -17.70 17.74
N ILE A 21 -2.65 -16.54 17.60
CA ILE A 21 -2.38 -15.63 18.70
C ILE A 21 -3.70 -15.03 19.21
N GLU A 22 -4.56 -14.54 18.33
CA GLU A 22 -5.84 -13.93 18.67
C GLU A 22 -6.73 -14.84 19.54
N ARG A 23 -6.72 -16.15 19.30
CA ARG A 23 -7.45 -17.12 20.13
C ARG A 23 -6.93 -17.23 21.57
N LYS A 24 -5.67 -16.87 21.81
CA LYS A 24 -5.01 -16.96 23.13
C LYS A 24 -5.02 -15.64 23.88
N LEU A 25 -5.37 -14.53 23.20
CA LEU A 25 -5.41 -13.21 23.83
C LEU A 25 -6.62 -13.06 24.74
N SER A 26 -6.38 -12.55 25.95
CA SER A 26 -7.41 -12.01 26.82
C SER A 26 -7.74 -10.56 26.43
N LYS A 27 -8.94 -10.09 26.86
CA LYS A 27 -9.38 -8.72 26.55
C LYS A 27 -8.44 -7.63 27.07
N ASP A 28 -7.67 -7.94 28.12
CA ASP A 28 -6.80 -6.95 28.77
C ASP A 28 -5.34 -7.01 28.32
N ASP A 29 -4.94 -8.05 27.60
CA ASP A 29 -3.54 -8.26 27.24
C ASP A 29 -2.93 -7.10 26.44
N ALA A 30 -3.71 -6.53 25.50
CA ALA A 30 -3.27 -5.42 24.67
C ALA A 30 -3.88 -4.06 25.08
N PHE A 31 -4.48 -3.96 26.26
CA PHE A 31 -5.16 -2.75 26.73
C PHE A 31 -4.20 -1.78 27.42
N PHE A 32 -3.90 -0.65 26.76
CA PHE A 32 -3.02 0.41 27.23
C PHE A 32 -3.70 1.78 27.03
N TYR A 33 -3.39 2.75 27.86
CA TYR A 33 -3.95 4.11 27.73
C TYR A 33 -5.49 4.16 27.56
N LYS A 34 -6.21 3.23 28.20
CA LYS A 34 -7.67 3.07 28.11
C LYS A 34 -8.18 2.67 26.71
N THR A 35 -7.33 2.05 25.89
CA THR A 35 -7.65 1.64 24.52
C THR A 35 -7.02 0.28 24.24
N ASP A 36 -7.67 -0.58 23.47
CA ASP A 36 -7.12 -1.86 23.03
C ASP A 36 -6.20 -1.64 21.83
N PHE A 37 -4.90 -1.83 22.03
CA PHE A 37 -3.87 -1.68 21.02
C PHE A 37 -3.59 -2.95 20.20
N TRP A 38 -4.41 -3.98 20.33
CA TRP A 38 -4.20 -5.18 19.53
C TRP A 38 -4.11 -4.90 18.03
N PRO A 39 -4.94 -4.06 17.41
CA PRO A 39 -4.79 -3.74 15.99
C PRO A 39 -3.42 -3.18 15.62
N VAL A 40 -2.85 -2.33 16.46
CA VAL A 40 -1.49 -1.77 16.28
C VAL A 40 -0.43 -2.86 16.35
N ILE A 41 -0.54 -3.74 17.34
CA ILE A 41 0.41 -4.83 17.59
C ILE A 41 0.30 -5.88 16.48
N ARG A 42 -0.93 -6.26 16.09
CA ARG A 42 -1.21 -7.17 14.98
C ARG A 42 -0.55 -6.72 13.69
N LEU A 43 -0.75 -5.48 13.30
CA LEU A 43 -0.14 -4.93 12.09
C LEU A 43 1.38 -4.85 12.19
N GLN A 44 1.94 -4.53 13.35
CA GLN A 44 3.38 -4.58 13.57
C GLN A 44 3.95 -5.99 13.36
N LEU A 45 3.25 -6.99 13.87
CA LEU A 45 3.61 -8.39 13.73
C LEU A 45 3.61 -8.82 12.26
N ILE A 46 2.52 -8.54 11.55
CA ILE A 46 2.37 -8.84 10.13
C ILE A 46 3.51 -8.21 9.31
N PHE A 47 3.76 -6.91 9.49
CA PHE A 47 4.83 -6.23 8.75
C PHE A 47 6.23 -6.74 9.10
N LYS A 48 6.47 -7.15 10.34
CA LYS A 48 7.75 -7.76 10.73
C LYS A 48 7.97 -9.11 10.05
N ILE A 49 6.94 -9.93 9.93
CA ILE A 49 7.00 -11.20 9.21
C ILE A 49 7.27 -10.96 7.72
N ILE A 50 6.50 -10.07 7.09
CA ILE A 50 6.66 -9.74 5.65
C ILE A 50 8.07 -9.17 5.37
N GLN A 51 8.58 -8.27 6.22
CA GLN A 51 9.90 -7.66 6.07
C GLN A 51 11.04 -8.65 6.32
N GLY A 52 10.85 -9.59 7.24
CA GLY A 52 11.83 -10.64 7.51
C GLY A 52 12.02 -11.60 6.33
N ASN A 53 10.98 -11.76 5.52
CA ASN A 53 11.00 -12.56 4.29
C ASN A 53 11.58 -11.80 3.07
N GLN A 54 11.76 -10.48 3.17
CA GLN A 54 12.37 -9.65 2.13
C GLN A 54 13.85 -9.40 2.47
N LYS A 55 14.78 -9.66 1.52
CA LYS A 55 16.16 -9.20 1.66
C LYS A 55 16.14 -7.69 1.86
N LYS A 56 16.87 -7.19 2.89
CA LYS A 56 17.01 -5.76 3.17
C LYS A 56 17.47 -5.04 1.90
N ILE A 57 16.57 -4.34 1.25
CA ILE A 57 16.93 -3.31 0.28
C ILE A 57 17.50 -2.17 1.11
N ASN A 58 18.78 -1.82 0.88
CA ASN A 58 19.42 -0.69 1.53
C ASN A 58 18.59 0.57 1.24
N GLN A 59 17.77 0.98 2.20
CA GLN A 59 17.16 2.29 2.18
C GLN A 59 18.26 3.30 2.50
N GLU A 60 18.55 4.18 1.56
CA GLU A 60 19.41 5.34 1.81
C GLU A 60 18.90 6.06 3.06
N LYS A 61 19.79 6.18 4.04
CA LYS A 61 19.48 6.85 5.30
C LYS A 61 19.17 8.33 5.02
N ARG A 62 17.98 8.74 5.36
CA ARG A 62 17.44 10.09 5.22
C ARG A 62 18.33 11.14 5.90
N THR A 63 19.12 11.84 5.13
CA THR A 63 19.73 13.13 5.47
C THR A 63 18.75 14.32 5.46
N LEU A 64 17.52 14.09 4.99
CA LEU A 64 16.46 15.12 4.85
C LEU A 64 15.98 15.77 6.17
N PHE A 65 16.43 15.28 7.33
CA PHE A 65 15.83 15.64 8.61
C PHE A 65 16.20 17.05 9.10
N LEU A 66 17.41 17.50 8.85
CA LEU A 66 17.90 18.82 9.31
C LEU A 66 17.42 19.97 8.40
N GLU A 67 17.32 19.73 7.11
CA GLU A 67 16.88 20.75 6.14
C GLU A 67 15.40 21.15 6.35
N THR A 68 14.55 20.17 6.74
CA THR A 68 13.12 20.42 6.99
C THR A 68 12.86 21.21 8.29
N LEU A 69 13.77 21.16 9.26
CA LEU A 69 13.66 21.93 10.51
C LEU A 69 14.03 23.41 10.32
N LEU A 70 14.82 23.73 9.31
CA LEU A 70 15.33 25.08 9.07
C LEU A 70 14.39 25.93 8.22
N ASN A 71 13.56 25.30 7.39
CA ASN A 71 12.57 26.00 6.56
C ASN A 71 11.27 26.19 7.33
N LYS A 72 11.13 27.33 8.03
CA LYS A 72 9.86 27.75 8.62
C LYS A 72 8.96 28.32 7.53
N PRO A 73 7.91 27.63 7.08
CA PRO A 73 6.91 28.26 6.22
C PRO A 73 6.19 29.34 7.01
N LYS A 74 6.07 30.53 6.43
CA LYS A 74 5.25 31.61 6.98
C LYS A 74 3.81 31.11 7.00
N ILE A 75 3.22 31.02 8.21
CA ILE A 75 1.82 30.66 8.39
C ILE A 75 0.97 31.74 7.73
N LYS A 76 0.50 31.52 6.52
CA LYS A 76 -0.62 32.29 5.96
C LYS A 76 -1.89 31.80 6.65
N LYS A 77 -2.77 32.70 7.00
CA LYS A 77 -4.06 32.39 7.66
C LYS A 77 -4.83 31.39 6.81
N PRO A 78 -5.42 30.32 7.42
CA PRO A 78 -6.23 29.38 6.69
C PRO A 78 -7.42 30.08 6.03
N ILE A 79 -7.62 29.75 4.80
CA ILE A 79 -8.74 30.13 3.96
C ILE A 79 -10.03 29.46 4.48
N GLU A 80 -11.16 30.04 4.12
CA GLU A 80 -12.53 29.64 4.41
C GLU A 80 -12.78 28.15 4.60
N LYS A 81 -13.65 27.86 5.55
CA LYS A 81 -14.28 26.58 5.95
C LYS A 81 -13.77 25.31 5.23
N VAL A 82 -12.59 24.86 5.62
CA VAL A 82 -12.06 23.54 5.26
C VAL A 82 -12.72 22.53 6.18
N ASN A 83 -13.39 21.50 5.64
CA ASN A 83 -14.02 20.46 6.47
C ASN A 83 -13.61 19.03 6.08
N GLN A 84 -12.78 18.87 5.05
CA GLN A 84 -12.32 17.58 4.59
C GLN A 84 -10.80 17.54 4.50
N LEU A 85 -10.19 16.53 5.14
CA LEU A 85 -8.76 16.30 5.15
C LEU A 85 -8.41 15.08 4.29
N PHE A 86 -7.52 15.26 3.33
CA PHE A 86 -6.95 14.20 2.50
C PHE A 86 -5.49 13.96 2.90
N ILE A 87 -5.15 12.72 3.24
CA ILE A 87 -3.80 12.33 3.65
C ILE A 87 -3.17 11.54 2.51
N THR A 88 -2.27 12.21 1.79
CA THR A 88 -1.59 11.64 0.62
C THR A 88 -0.15 11.23 0.90
N HIS A 89 0.45 10.54 -0.04
CA HIS A 89 1.80 9.99 0.02
C HIS A 89 2.50 10.17 -1.32
N LYS A 90 3.83 10.42 -1.31
CA LYS A 90 4.63 10.51 -2.54
C LYS A 90 4.37 9.38 -3.54
N ASN A 91 4.13 8.16 -3.05
CA ASN A 91 3.87 6.99 -3.90
C ASN A 91 2.52 7.04 -4.63
N TYR A 92 1.62 7.94 -4.25
CA TYR A 92 0.33 8.14 -4.90
C TYR A 92 0.40 9.23 -5.96
N LEU A 93 1.35 10.16 -5.84
CA LEU A 93 1.49 11.28 -6.74
C LEU A 93 2.14 10.87 -8.05
N ILE A 94 1.54 11.30 -9.15
CA ILE A 94 2.04 11.15 -10.52
C ILE A 94 2.10 12.54 -11.13
N ASP A 95 3.25 12.89 -11.68
CA ASP A 95 3.41 14.11 -12.48
C ASP A 95 2.96 13.83 -13.93
N ILE A 96 2.05 14.65 -14.42
CA ILE A 96 1.58 14.63 -15.81
C ILE A 96 1.69 16.06 -16.34
N ASN A 97 2.64 16.30 -17.22
CA ASN A 97 2.88 17.61 -17.83
C ASN A 97 3.11 18.74 -16.83
N GLY A 98 3.74 18.45 -15.68
CA GLY A 98 4.00 19.42 -14.61
C GLY A 98 2.88 19.56 -13.59
N GLU A 99 1.78 18.85 -13.75
CA GLU A 99 0.70 18.76 -12.77
C GLU A 99 0.79 17.47 -11.97
N ASN A 100 0.65 17.56 -10.65
CA ASN A 100 0.67 16.41 -9.76
C ASN A 100 -0.75 15.90 -9.50
N TYR A 101 -0.99 14.65 -9.83
CA TYR A 101 -2.25 13.93 -9.61
C TYR A 101 -2.09 12.89 -8.50
N ASP A 102 -3.03 12.84 -7.57
CA ASP A 102 -3.12 11.74 -6.60
C ASP A 102 -3.93 10.59 -7.20
N ARG A 103 -3.26 9.55 -7.69
CA ARG A 103 -3.91 8.39 -8.33
C ARG A 103 -4.87 7.61 -7.40
N VAL A 104 -4.86 7.89 -6.11
CA VAL A 104 -5.73 7.22 -5.13
C VAL A 104 -6.96 8.06 -4.83
N MET A 105 -6.78 9.37 -4.65
CA MET A 105 -7.83 10.25 -4.12
C MET A 105 -8.20 11.41 -5.04
N GLU A 106 -7.53 11.62 -6.18
CA GLU A 106 -7.74 12.78 -7.06
C GLU A 106 -9.21 13.00 -7.41
N LYS A 107 -9.93 11.95 -7.78
CA LYS A 107 -11.33 12.06 -8.16
C LYS A 107 -12.19 12.57 -7.00
N ILE A 108 -11.94 12.10 -5.78
CA ILE A 108 -12.66 12.55 -4.59
C ILE A 108 -12.24 13.98 -4.20
N ILE A 109 -10.96 14.32 -4.34
CA ILE A 109 -10.43 15.66 -4.05
C ILE A 109 -11.10 16.72 -4.93
N ARG A 110 -11.29 16.43 -6.22
CA ARG A 110 -11.91 17.36 -7.17
C ARG A 110 -13.37 17.67 -6.91
N ASP A 111 -14.08 16.74 -6.27
CA ASP A 111 -15.49 16.93 -5.90
C ASP A 111 -15.64 17.84 -4.66
N VAL A 112 -14.52 18.27 -4.06
CA VAL A 112 -14.51 19.11 -2.84
C VAL A 112 -14.05 20.51 -3.17
N SER A 113 -14.86 21.52 -2.82
CA SER A 113 -14.57 22.93 -3.12
C SER A 113 -13.31 23.46 -2.43
N SER A 114 -13.00 22.99 -1.23
CA SER A 114 -11.86 23.47 -0.42
C SER A 114 -11.21 22.29 0.33
N PRO A 115 -10.53 21.37 -0.36
CA PRO A 115 -9.87 20.25 0.28
C PRO A 115 -8.63 20.70 1.07
N LEU A 116 -8.43 20.15 2.26
CA LEU A 116 -7.16 20.24 2.98
C LEU A 116 -6.35 18.97 2.66
N ILE A 117 -5.18 19.16 2.08
CA ILE A 117 -4.30 18.06 1.68
C ILE A 117 -3.06 18.05 2.59
N LEU A 118 -2.84 16.94 3.28
CA LEU A 118 -1.63 16.65 4.02
C LEU A 118 -0.77 15.66 3.23
N ASP A 119 0.33 16.16 2.69
CA ASP A 119 1.32 15.34 2.01
C ASP A 119 2.35 14.81 3.03
N LEU A 120 2.33 13.49 3.28
CA LEU A 120 3.25 12.84 4.21
C LEU A 120 4.68 12.65 3.65
N SER A 121 4.94 13.01 2.40
CA SER A 121 6.29 12.95 1.83
C SER A 121 7.20 14.06 2.38
N ASP A 122 6.64 15.24 2.58
CA ASP A 122 7.30 16.41 3.15
C ASP A 122 6.61 17.00 4.39
N ASN A 123 5.51 16.33 4.84
CA ASN A 123 4.65 16.76 5.95
C ASN A 123 4.02 18.15 5.74
N SER A 124 3.78 18.54 4.50
CA SER A 124 3.20 19.83 4.12
C SER A 124 1.68 19.78 4.08
N LEU A 125 1.07 20.94 4.33
CA LEU A 125 -0.36 21.19 4.22
C LEU A 125 -0.64 22.13 3.06
N LYS A 126 -1.61 21.77 2.21
CA LYS A 126 -2.02 22.51 1.01
C LYS A 126 -3.55 22.58 0.97
N THR A 127 -4.11 23.59 0.32
CA THR A 127 -5.56 23.72 0.10
C THR A 127 -6.01 23.20 -1.26
N ASN A 128 -5.10 23.18 -2.24
CA ASN A 128 -5.31 22.58 -3.57
C ASN A 128 -4.00 21.94 -4.03
N ASN A 129 -4.06 21.02 -4.98
CA ASN A 129 -2.90 20.30 -5.47
C ASN A 129 -1.78 21.20 -6.02
N ASN A 130 -2.12 22.38 -6.53
CA ASN A 130 -1.20 23.33 -7.18
C ASN A 130 -0.81 24.54 -6.30
N GLU A 131 -1.34 24.67 -5.08
CA GLU A 131 -1.00 25.75 -4.18
C GLU A 131 0.25 25.48 -3.35
N SER A 132 1.00 26.53 -3.06
CA SER A 132 2.14 26.44 -2.15
C SER A 132 1.68 26.01 -0.75
N SER A 133 2.47 25.16 -0.10
CA SER A 133 2.19 24.73 1.27
C SER A 133 2.10 25.91 2.23
N PHE A 134 1.07 25.94 3.06
CA PHE A 134 0.86 27.02 4.06
C PHE A 134 1.32 26.63 5.47
N SER A 135 1.57 25.35 5.73
CA SER A 135 2.04 24.86 7.02
C SER A 135 2.80 23.54 6.85
N ASN A 136 3.55 23.16 7.89
CA ASN A 136 4.26 21.89 7.96
C ASN A 136 4.16 21.30 9.36
N ILE A 137 3.91 20.00 9.46
CA ILE A 137 3.72 19.29 10.74
C ILE A 137 4.94 18.46 11.18
N SER A 138 6.10 18.60 10.51
CA SER A 138 7.31 17.84 10.83
C SER A 138 7.76 17.97 12.28
N ILE A 139 7.63 19.17 12.84
CA ILE A 139 7.99 19.45 14.24
C ILE A 139 7.10 18.64 15.19
N GLN A 140 5.80 18.62 14.95
CA GLN A 140 4.84 17.87 15.78
C GLN A 140 5.11 16.35 15.70
N ILE A 141 5.38 15.84 14.51
CA ILE A 141 5.76 14.43 14.33
C ILE A 141 7.07 14.12 15.06
N PHE A 142 8.04 15.02 15.03
CA PHE A 142 9.31 14.86 15.73
C PHE A 142 9.10 14.81 17.26
N PHE A 143 8.38 15.76 17.83
CA PHE A 143 8.07 15.75 19.26
C PHE A 143 7.23 14.53 19.65
N ALA A 144 6.31 14.09 18.79
CA ALA A 144 5.55 12.86 19.03
C ALA A 144 6.48 11.64 19.12
N LYS A 145 7.54 11.56 18.29
CA LYS A 145 8.53 10.48 18.36
C LYS A 145 9.33 10.51 19.67
N ILE A 146 9.81 11.69 20.09
CA ILE A 146 10.57 11.84 21.33
C ILE A 146 9.69 11.47 22.54
N LEU A 147 8.51 12.09 22.64
CA LEU A 147 7.62 11.85 23.76
C LEU A 147 7.10 10.39 23.77
N GLY A 148 6.80 9.84 22.59
CA GLY A 148 6.41 8.45 22.44
C GLY A 148 7.52 7.49 22.86
N PHE A 149 8.79 7.79 22.58
CA PHE A 149 9.94 7.03 23.06
C PHE A 149 10.06 7.08 24.60
N LEU A 150 9.96 8.27 25.19
CA LEU A 150 10.04 8.44 26.65
C LEU A 150 8.91 7.70 27.37
N LEU A 151 7.67 7.91 26.92
CA LEU A 151 6.50 7.22 27.47
C LEU A 151 6.54 5.71 27.23
N GLY A 152 7.09 5.27 26.10
CA GLY A 152 7.27 3.86 25.80
C GLY A 152 8.25 3.17 26.76
N ASN A 153 9.36 3.84 27.12
CA ASN A 153 10.27 3.33 28.16
C ASN A 153 9.58 3.26 29.51
N PHE A 154 8.81 4.28 29.88
CA PHE A 154 8.02 4.28 31.09
C PHE A 154 6.99 3.14 31.08
N LEU A 155 6.20 3.00 30.03
CA LEU A 155 5.24 1.91 29.86
C LEU A 155 5.92 0.53 29.98
N TYR A 156 7.10 0.37 29.37
CA TYR A 156 7.86 -0.88 29.44
C TYR A 156 8.23 -1.24 30.87
N VAL A 157 8.66 -0.27 31.69
CA VAL A 157 9.01 -0.50 33.09
C VAL A 157 7.76 -0.87 33.91
N PHE A 158 6.69 -0.07 33.82
CA PHE A 158 5.52 -0.24 34.68
C PHE A 158 4.58 -1.37 34.26
N GLN A 159 4.56 -1.74 32.96
CA GLN A 159 3.73 -2.81 32.41
C GLN A 159 4.55 -4.01 31.91
N LYS A 160 5.77 -4.20 32.47
CA LYS A 160 6.72 -5.21 32.01
C LYS A 160 6.12 -6.62 31.95
N LYS A 161 5.40 -7.03 32.98
CA LYS A 161 4.76 -8.36 33.05
C LYS A 161 3.79 -8.57 31.90
N LYS A 162 2.88 -7.62 31.68
CA LYS A 162 1.88 -7.65 30.62
C LYS A 162 2.51 -7.67 29.22
N LEU A 163 3.49 -6.81 29.00
CA LEU A 163 4.22 -6.75 27.73
C LEU A 163 5.02 -8.04 27.44
N LYS A 164 5.57 -8.68 28.49
CA LYS A 164 6.24 -9.98 28.34
C LYS A 164 5.28 -11.12 28.05
N THR A 165 4.06 -11.09 28.58
CA THR A 165 3.00 -12.03 28.20
C THR A 165 2.66 -11.88 26.72
N LEU A 166 2.47 -10.67 26.22
CA LEU A 166 2.26 -10.42 24.79
C LEU A 166 3.43 -10.92 23.92
N GLU A 167 4.67 -10.61 24.36
CA GLU A 167 5.88 -11.04 23.65
C GLU A 167 5.94 -12.58 23.53
N SER A 168 5.59 -13.30 24.59
CA SER A 168 5.64 -14.78 24.59
C SER A 168 4.65 -15.40 23.59
N LEU A 169 3.53 -14.75 23.30
CA LEU A 169 2.58 -15.19 22.29
C LEU A 169 3.10 -15.02 20.84
N MET A 170 4.15 -14.21 20.64
CA MET A 170 4.66 -13.84 19.31
C MET A 170 5.88 -14.67 18.89
N CYS A 171 6.11 -15.81 19.52
CA CYS A 171 7.10 -16.79 19.08
C CYS A 171 6.48 -17.71 18.03
N ILE A 172 7.18 -17.96 16.92
CA ILE A 172 6.70 -18.88 15.85
C ILE A 172 6.65 -20.31 16.38
N ASP A 173 7.65 -20.68 17.18
CA ASP A 173 7.76 -21.99 17.79
C ASP A 173 7.74 -21.82 19.32
N SER A 174 6.96 -22.64 20.01
CA SER A 174 6.89 -22.65 21.47
C SER A 174 8.24 -22.88 22.14
N ASN A 175 9.17 -23.54 21.46
CA ASN A 175 10.54 -23.77 21.90
C ASN A 175 11.51 -22.63 21.53
N SER A 176 11.07 -21.66 20.71
CA SER A 176 11.88 -20.52 20.32
C SER A 176 11.83 -19.44 21.40
N LYS A 177 13.01 -19.07 21.94
CA LYS A 177 13.14 -17.93 22.85
C LYS A 177 13.15 -16.57 22.13
N ASN A 178 13.05 -16.56 20.79
CA ASN A 178 13.16 -15.35 19.99
C ASN A 178 11.77 -14.92 19.46
N PRO A 179 11.15 -13.91 20.07
CA PRO A 179 9.88 -13.37 19.59
C PRO A 179 10.08 -12.57 18.30
N ILE A 180 9.08 -12.56 17.43
CA ILE A 180 9.06 -11.75 16.20
C ILE A 180 9.12 -10.26 16.57
N ILE A 181 8.43 -9.87 17.67
CA ILE A 181 8.45 -8.52 18.21
C ILE A 181 8.73 -8.61 19.71
N ASN A 182 9.69 -7.84 20.19
CA ASN A 182 9.97 -7.76 21.61
C ASN A 182 9.07 -6.74 22.33
N SER A 183 8.89 -6.95 23.63
CA SER A 183 8.04 -6.13 24.51
C SER A 183 8.39 -4.64 24.53
N HIS A 184 9.68 -4.30 24.45
CA HIS A 184 10.13 -2.92 24.40
C HIS A 184 9.69 -2.21 23.10
N SER A 185 9.82 -2.90 21.96
CA SER A 185 9.34 -2.38 20.65
C SER A 185 7.83 -2.17 20.64
N ILE A 186 7.06 -3.06 21.28
CA ILE A 186 5.60 -2.90 21.44
C ILE A 186 5.32 -1.64 22.26
N ALA A 187 5.95 -1.48 23.41
CA ALA A 187 5.72 -0.33 24.29
C ALA A 187 6.00 1.00 23.60
N ILE A 188 7.12 1.11 22.87
CA ILE A 188 7.49 2.32 22.14
C ILE A 188 6.47 2.63 21.03
N ARG A 189 6.07 1.63 20.23
CA ARG A 189 5.12 1.86 19.14
C ARG A 189 3.74 2.25 19.65
N VAL A 190 3.23 1.57 20.65
CA VAL A 190 1.93 1.88 21.29
C VAL A 190 1.94 3.32 21.82
N SER A 191 2.98 3.71 22.55
CA SER A 191 3.11 5.06 23.09
C SER A 191 3.25 6.13 22.01
N TYR A 192 4.05 5.85 20.98
CA TYR A 192 4.19 6.78 19.84
C TYR A 192 2.87 7.04 19.14
N ILE A 193 2.12 5.99 18.80
CA ILE A 193 0.82 6.14 18.13
C ILE A 193 -0.18 6.87 19.03
N TRP A 194 -0.17 6.58 20.34
CA TRP A 194 -1.01 7.28 21.29
C TRP A 194 -0.71 8.79 21.34
N VAL A 195 0.58 9.16 21.45
CA VAL A 195 1.00 10.57 21.44
C VAL A 195 0.66 11.25 20.12
N LEU A 196 0.97 10.60 19.00
CA LEU A 196 0.67 11.12 17.66
C LEU A 196 -0.83 11.37 17.50
N SER A 197 -1.69 10.49 18.01
CA SER A 197 -3.13 10.67 17.96
C SER A 197 -3.60 11.93 18.70
N LYS A 198 -2.91 12.35 19.77
CA LYS A 198 -3.23 13.60 20.48
C LYS A 198 -2.90 14.84 19.66
N TYR A 199 -1.76 14.83 18.95
CA TYR A 199 -1.43 15.92 18.02
C TYR A 199 -2.42 15.99 16.87
N ILE A 200 -2.79 14.83 16.30
CA ILE A 200 -3.79 14.77 15.23
C ILE A 200 -5.16 15.25 15.74
N THR A 201 -5.59 14.85 16.93
CA THR A 201 -6.83 15.34 17.56
C THR A 201 -6.85 16.89 17.65
N TYR A 202 -5.75 17.48 18.14
CA TYR A 202 -5.61 18.94 18.17
C TYR A 202 -5.72 19.56 16.77
N PHE A 203 -5.06 18.95 15.79
CA PHE A 203 -5.10 19.38 14.40
C PHE A 203 -6.50 19.33 13.80
N LEU A 204 -7.21 18.21 13.95
CA LEU A 204 -8.57 18.02 13.44
C LEU A 204 -9.54 19.06 14.01
N LYS A 205 -9.43 19.34 15.32
CA LYS A 205 -10.22 20.41 15.99
C LYS A 205 -9.88 21.81 15.46
N LYS A 206 -8.59 22.12 15.32
CA LYS A 206 -8.12 23.44 14.87
C LYS A 206 -8.65 23.78 13.49
N PHE A 207 -8.70 22.82 12.57
CA PHE A 207 -9.17 23.00 11.21
C PHE A 207 -10.66 22.65 11.03
N LYS A 208 -11.37 22.27 12.10
CA LYS A 208 -12.79 21.90 12.08
C LYS A 208 -13.11 20.84 11.03
N ILE A 209 -12.29 19.80 10.98
CA ILE A 209 -12.42 18.69 10.04
C ILE A 209 -13.62 17.81 10.45
N ASP A 210 -14.47 17.48 9.48
CA ASP A 210 -15.63 16.59 9.64
C ASP A 210 -15.37 15.21 9.00
N ASN A 211 -14.53 15.18 7.94
CA ASN A 211 -14.19 13.95 7.21
C ASN A 211 -12.69 13.85 6.96
N VAL A 212 -12.15 12.67 7.16
CA VAL A 212 -10.76 12.32 6.82
C VAL A 212 -10.76 11.25 5.74
N TYR A 213 -9.88 11.38 4.75
CA TYR A 213 -9.60 10.40 3.72
C TYR A 213 -8.13 10.00 3.77
N GLN A 214 -7.84 8.70 3.78
CA GLN A 214 -6.48 8.17 3.83
C GLN A 214 -6.39 6.87 3.03
N GLY A 215 -5.26 6.62 2.36
CA GLY A 215 -5.04 5.35 1.66
C GLY A 215 -4.47 4.27 2.59
N MET A 216 -3.54 4.63 3.48
CA MET A 216 -2.83 3.68 4.37
C MET A 216 -3.26 3.84 5.83
N TYR A 217 -4.40 3.27 6.23
CA TYR A 217 -4.82 3.30 7.63
C TYR A 217 -3.88 2.51 8.56
N TYR A 218 -3.10 1.60 8.01
CA TYR A 218 -2.30 0.60 8.72
C TYR A 218 -0.88 1.05 9.06
N ASP A 219 -0.44 2.21 8.61
CA ASP A 219 0.82 2.81 9.05
C ASP A 219 0.65 3.55 10.39
N ASN A 220 1.75 4.07 10.94
CA ASN A 220 1.68 4.74 12.24
C ASN A 220 0.83 6.01 12.21
N PHE A 221 0.87 6.77 11.11
CA PHE A 221 0.10 7.99 10.95
C PHE A 221 -1.38 7.67 10.76
N GLY A 222 -1.70 6.71 9.90
CA GLY A 222 -3.07 6.27 9.63
C GLY A 222 -3.76 5.69 10.86
N LEU A 223 -3.08 4.85 11.65
CA LEU A 223 -3.60 4.33 12.92
C LEU A 223 -3.87 5.44 13.94
N ALA A 224 -2.94 6.40 14.06
CA ALA A 224 -3.11 7.55 14.96
C ALA A 224 -4.26 8.45 14.49
N THR A 225 -4.43 8.61 13.18
CA THR A 225 -5.54 9.37 12.56
C THR A 225 -6.88 8.69 12.84
N SER A 226 -6.98 7.38 12.66
CA SER A 226 -8.20 6.62 12.96
C SER A 226 -8.60 6.79 14.42
N LEU A 227 -7.66 6.63 15.37
CA LEU A 227 -7.90 6.83 16.79
C LEU A 227 -8.34 8.26 17.11
N ALA A 228 -7.71 9.28 16.50
CA ALA A 228 -8.05 10.68 16.70
C ALA A 228 -9.46 10.99 16.16
N SER A 229 -9.77 10.56 14.95
CA SER A 229 -11.06 10.73 14.29
C SER A 229 -12.19 10.11 15.10
N HIS A 230 -11.98 8.87 15.55
CA HIS A 230 -12.98 8.18 16.38
C HIS A 230 -13.29 8.93 17.67
N LYS A 231 -12.26 9.44 18.38
CA LYS A 231 -12.43 10.21 19.62
C LYS A 231 -13.20 11.51 19.43
N GLU A 232 -13.03 12.13 18.29
CA GLU A 232 -13.70 13.39 17.93
C GLU A 232 -15.00 13.19 17.14
N LYS A 233 -15.42 11.93 16.90
CA LYS A 233 -16.60 11.57 16.11
C LYS A 233 -16.54 12.10 14.67
N ILE A 234 -15.34 12.16 14.10
CA ILE A 234 -15.05 12.56 12.74
C ILE A 234 -15.06 11.31 11.86
N THR A 235 -15.73 11.35 10.72
CA THR A 235 -15.78 10.22 9.79
C THR A 235 -14.41 9.98 9.17
N ASN A 236 -13.90 8.76 9.30
CA ASN A 236 -12.62 8.34 8.73
C ASN A 236 -12.83 7.34 7.59
N ASN A 237 -12.36 7.68 6.41
CA ASN A 237 -12.50 6.93 5.18
C ASN A 237 -11.14 6.38 4.73
N CYS A 238 -11.04 5.08 4.50
CA CYS A 238 -9.88 4.46 3.87
C CYS A 238 -10.16 4.22 2.39
N VAL A 239 -9.42 4.92 1.53
CA VAL A 239 -9.53 4.76 0.07
C VAL A 239 -8.64 3.61 -0.37
N GLN A 240 -9.18 2.66 -1.12
CA GLN A 240 -8.40 1.55 -1.67
C GLN A 240 -7.28 2.07 -2.58
N HIS A 241 -6.06 1.56 -2.40
CA HIS A 241 -4.88 1.97 -3.16
C HIS A 241 -4.08 0.80 -3.73
N GLY A 242 -4.59 -0.42 -3.55
CA GLY A 242 -3.97 -1.67 -4.01
C GLY A 242 -4.92 -2.84 -3.84
N GLY A 243 -4.43 -4.04 -4.13
CA GLY A 243 -5.24 -5.26 -4.02
C GLY A 243 -5.77 -5.51 -2.61
N GLN A 244 -7.07 -5.72 -2.52
CA GLN A 244 -7.75 -6.15 -1.31
C GLN A 244 -8.38 -7.52 -1.57
N SER A 245 -7.93 -8.53 -0.81
CA SER A 245 -8.48 -9.88 -0.87
C SER A 245 -8.67 -10.42 0.55
N LYS A 246 -9.46 -11.47 0.69
CA LYS A 246 -9.68 -12.13 1.99
C LYS A 246 -8.39 -12.65 2.63
N ASN A 247 -7.37 -12.95 1.81
CA ASN A 247 -6.05 -13.40 2.27
C ASN A 247 -5.06 -12.23 2.47
N ASN A 248 -5.46 -10.99 2.23
CA ASN A 248 -4.60 -9.85 2.55
C ASN A 248 -4.55 -9.65 4.07
N PRO A 249 -3.37 -9.86 4.72
CA PRO A 249 -3.29 -9.84 6.19
C PRO A 249 -3.51 -8.46 6.81
N VAL A 250 -3.46 -7.41 6.00
CA VAL A 250 -3.69 -6.02 6.44
C VAL A 250 -5.19 -5.68 6.41
N PHE A 251 -5.90 -6.08 5.36
CA PHE A 251 -7.30 -5.74 5.15
C PHE A 251 -8.27 -6.87 5.51
N GLY A 252 -7.82 -8.12 5.45
CA GLY A 252 -8.68 -9.29 5.61
C GLY A 252 -8.60 -9.96 6.97
N SER A 253 -9.59 -10.84 7.21
CA SER A 253 -9.56 -11.90 8.23
C SER A 253 -9.28 -11.47 9.67
N TRP A 254 -9.85 -10.37 10.14
CA TRP A 254 -9.90 -10.06 11.57
C TRP A 254 -10.81 -11.09 12.27
N LYS A 255 -10.33 -11.71 13.35
CA LYS A 255 -11.11 -12.68 14.15
C LYS A 255 -11.57 -12.11 15.48
N ILE A 256 -10.78 -11.20 16.04
CA ILE A 256 -11.10 -10.50 17.28
C ILE A 256 -10.95 -9.01 17.04
N LEU A 257 -12.03 -8.29 17.25
CA LEU A 257 -12.04 -6.84 17.20
C LEU A 257 -12.90 -6.36 18.38
N THR A 258 -12.24 -5.87 19.42
CA THR A 258 -12.96 -5.29 20.55
C THR A 258 -13.54 -3.93 20.18
N LYS A 259 -14.56 -3.47 20.93
CA LYS A 259 -15.12 -2.12 20.73
C LYS A 259 -14.01 -1.03 20.79
N ALA A 260 -13.08 -1.14 21.73
CA ALA A 260 -11.99 -0.20 21.88
C ALA A 260 -10.90 -0.37 20.81
N GLY A 261 -10.64 -1.61 20.34
CA GLY A 261 -9.69 -1.89 19.25
C GLY A 261 -10.19 -1.40 17.90
N SER A 262 -11.50 -1.40 17.67
CA SER A 262 -12.10 -0.89 16.44
C SER A 262 -11.81 0.61 16.20
N GLU A 263 -11.41 1.35 17.25
CA GLU A 263 -11.05 2.77 17.15
C GLU A 263 -9.79 3.04 16.28
N PHE A 264 -8.99 2.01 16.00
CA PHE A 264 -7.82 2.10 15.13
C PHE A 264 -8.12 1.83 13.66
N LEU A 265 -9.35 1.47 13.32
CA LEU A 265 -9.77 1.15 11.97
C LEU A 265 -10.65 2.27 11.40
N PRO A 266 -10.66 2.47 10.07
CA PRO A 266 -11.56 3.43 9.41
C PRO A 266 -13.03 3.08 9.61
N ASP A 267 -13.91 4.10 9.64
CA ASP A 267 -15.36 3.90 9.65
C ASP A 267 -15.84 3.34 8.32
N ASN A 268 -15.30 3.85 7.20
CA ASN A 268 -15.64 3.41 5.85
C ASN A 268 -14.41 2.93 5.10
N PHE A 269 -14.54 1.80 4.43
CA PHE A 269 -13.60 1.30 3.43
C PHE A 269 -14.19 1.57 2.04
N LEU A 270 -13.56 2.48 1.30
CA LEU A 270 -13.96 2.87 -0.04
C LEU A 270 -13.28 1.95 -1.04
N CYS A 271 -14.01 0.99 -1.57
CA CYS A 271 -13.50 -0.10 -2.39
C CYS A 271 -13.68 0.18 -3.89
N TRP A 272 -12.80 -0.36 -4.71
CA TRP A 272 -12.89 -0.24 -6.16
C TRP A 272 -14.01 -1.08 -6.75
N ASP A 273 -14.23 -2.28 -6.22
CA ASP A 273 -15.13 -3.29 -6.77
C ASP A 273 -15.81 -4.12 -5.67
N ILE A 274 -16.73 -4.97 -6.11
CA ILE A 274 -17.53 -5.84 -5.25
C ILE A 274 -16.67 -6.89 -4.53
N GLU A 275 -15.61 -7.40 -5.15
CA GLU A 275 -14.77 -8.45 -4.57
C GLU A 275 -13.89 -7.87 -3.46
N SER A 276 -13.35 -6.67 -3.66
CA SER A 276 -12.65 -5.92 -2.62
C SER A 276 -13.57 -5.61 -1.43
N SER A 277 -14.83 -5.23 -1.68
CA SER A 277 -15.85 -4.99 -0.66
C SER A 277 -16.15 -6.26 0.14
N LYS A 278 -16.47 -7.37 -0.53
CA LYS A 278 -16.76 -8.66 0.12
C LYS A 278 -15.61 -9.14 1.01
N SER A 279 -14.38 -8.90 0.60
CA SER A 279 -13.18 -9.27 1.39
C SER A 279 -13.17 -8.61 2.77
N ILE A 280 -13.63 -7.35 2.85
CA ILE A 280 -13.73 -6.59 4.09
C ILE A 280 -15.02 -6.92 4.83
N GLU A 281 -16.16 -7.04 4.14
CA GLU A 281 -17.46 -7.40 4.74
C GLU A 281 -17.41 -8.70 5.53
N SER A 282 -16.54 -9.63 5.15
CA SER A 282 -16.32 -10.87 5.86
C SER A 282 -15.98 -10.71 7.36
N TRP A 283 -15.51 -9.54 7.77
CA TRP A 283 -15.14 -9.28 9.17
C TRP A 283 -15.69 -7.97 9.76
N VAL A 284 -16.15 -6.99 8.94
CA VAL A 284 -16.67 -5.71 9.47
C VAL A 284 -17.85 -5.88 10.40
N ASN A 285 -18.62 -6.94 10.21
CA ASN A 285 -19.76 -7.28 11.07
C ASN A 285 -19.38 -7.65 12.51
N LEU A 286 -18.07 -7.89 12.79
CA LEU A 286 -17.60 -8.17 14.15
C LEU A 286 -17.81 -6.98 15.10
N SER A 287 -17.92 -5.76 14.59
CA SER A 287 -18.02 -4.56 15.42
C SER A 287 -19.21 -3.65 15.10
N ASN A 288 -19.93 -3.87 14.02
CA ASN A 288 -21.04 -3.01 13.52
C ASN A 288 -20.68 -1.51 13.34
N LYS A 289 -19.39 -1.17 13.36
CA LYS A 289 -18.90 0.21 13.26
C LYS A 289 -18.34 0.54 11.89
N HIS A 290 -17.89 -0.47 11.17
CA HIS A 290 -17.22 -0.31 9.90
C HIS A 290 -18.18 -0.64 8.76
N LYS A 291 -17.98 0.00 7.62
CA LYS A 291 -18.78 -0.21 6.40
C LYS A 291 -17.88 -0.25 5.20
N THR A 292 -18.34 -0.92 4.15
CA THR A 292 -17.75 -0.82 2.82
C THR A 292 -18.63 0.03 1.92
N ARG A 293 -18.01 0.69 0.95
CA ARG A 293 -18.69 1.40 -0.14
C ARG A 293 -17.90 1.18 -1.42
N ILE A 294 -18.59 0.82 -2.50
CA ILE A 294 -17.97 0.70 -3.82
C ILE A 294 -17.97 2.08 -4.45
N ILE A 295 -16.79 2.58 -4.80
CA ILE A 295 -16.59 3.91 -5.41
C ILE A 295 -15.99 3.85 -6.82
N GLY A 296 -15.67 2.65 -7.34
CA GLY A 296 -14.92 2.50 -8.58
C GLY A 296 -13.42 2.81 -8.41
N TYR A 297 -12.68 2.71 -9.49
CA TYR A 297 -11.26 3.04 -9.51
C TYR A 297 -11.04 4.44 -10.08
N GLY A 298 -11.13 5.45 -9.23
CA GLY A 298 -11.12 6.86 -9.62
C GLY A 298 -9.96 7.28 -10.52
N TRP A 299 -8.78 6.63 -10.43
CA TRP A 299 -7.66 6.87 -11.32
C TRP A 299 -7.95 6.45 -12.78
N ILE A 300 -8.58 5.30 -12.97
CA ILE A 300 -8.97 4.84 -14.32
C ILE A 300 -10.13 5.67 -14.89
N ASP A 301 -11.05 6.08 -14.03
CA ASP A 301 -12.12 7.00 -14.45
C ASP A 301 -11.53 8.31 -14.96
N LEU A 302 -10.60 8.90 -14.19
CA LEU A 302 -9.89 10.13 -14.58
C LEU A 302 -9.10 9.94 -15.89
N TRP A 303 -8.43 8.78 -16.02
CA TRP A 303 -7.76 8.41 -17.26
C TRP A 303 -8.70 8.39 -18.43
N ASN A 304 -9.85 7.75 -18.33
CA ASN A 304 -10.82 7.62 -19.42
C ASN A 304 -11.48 8.96 -19.77
N GLU A 305 -11.79 9.79 -18.78
CA GLU A 305 -12.51 11.06 -18.96
C GLU A 305 -11.61 12.16 -19.55
N GLU A 306 -10.36 12.29 -19.06
CA GLU A 306 -9.52 13.44 -19.36
C GLU A 306 -8.19 13.09 -20.04
N LEU A 307 -7.46 12.10 -19.52
CA LEU A 307 -6.07 11.89 -19.90
C LEU A 307 -5.91 11.08 -21.19
N LYS A 308 -6.85 10.17 -21.44
CA LYS A 308 -6.79 9.27 -22.59
C LYS A 308 -6.64 10.00 -23.92
N LYS A 309 -7.39 11.10 -24.11
CA LYS A 309 -7.39 11.88 -25.35
C LYS A 309 -6.01 12.43 -25.74
N ASN A 310 -5.20 12.78 -24.73
CA ASN A 310 -3.88 13.37 -24.93
C ASN A 310 -2.75 12.34 -25.08
N HIS A 311 -3.03 11.05 -24.80
CA HIS A 311 -2.03 10.00 -24.74
C HIS A 311 -2.28 8.82 -25.69
N ILE A 312 -3.41 8.79 -26.38
CA ILE A 312 -3.67 7.81 -27.43
C ILE A 312 -3.20 8.40 -28.77
N PHE A 313 -1.94 8.22 -29.09
CA PHE A 313 -1.52 8.19 -30.47
C PHE A 313 -1.87 6.80 -30.99
N LEU A 314 -2.78 6.74 -31.98
CA LEU A 314 -3.14 5.52 -32.69
C LEU A 314 -1.98 5.10 -33.59
N ASP A 315 -0.87 4.68 -33.01
CA ASP A 315 0.11 3.89 -33.72
C ASP A 315 -0.46 2.48 -33.82
N GLN A 316 -1.13 2.21 -34.92
CA GLN A 316 -1.55 0.85 -35.32
C GLN A 316 -0.28 0.08 -35.70
N LYS A 317 0.56 -0.25 -34.71
CA LYS A 317 1.62 -1.21 -34.94
C LYS A 317 0.99 -2.58 -35.14
N THR A 318 1.28 -3.17 -36.26
CA THR A 318 0.85 -4.53 -36.63
C THR A 318 1.35 -5.59 -35.65
N ILE A 319 2.45 -5.31 -34.94
CA ILE A 319 3.06 -6.22 -33.97
C ILE A 319 2.45 -5.99 -32.57
N PRO A 320 1.86 -7.02 -31.94
CA PRO A 320 1.24 -6.90 -30.61
C PRO A 320 2.26 -6.59 -29.50
N ASN A 321 1.88 -5.74 -28.56
CA ASN A 321 2.68 -5.42 -27.39
C ASN A 321 2.30 -6.30 -26.21
N ILE A 322 3.32 -6.79 -25.48
CA ILE A 322 3.18 -7.45 -24.19
C ILE A 322 3.82 -6.55 -23.13
N LEU A 323 3.02 -6.08 -22.18
CA LEU A 323 3.49 -5.22 -21.11
C LEU A 323 3.96 -6.05 -19.89
N ILE A 324 5.17 -5.78 -19.44
CA ILE A 324 5.76 -6.38 -18.24
C ILE A 324 5.94 -5.28 -17.19
N THR A 325 5.28 -5.41 -16.03
CA THR A 325 5.51 -4.50 -14.90
C THR A 325 6.43 -5.12 -13.87
N LEU A 326 7.55 -4.44 -13.59
CA LEU A 326 8.54 -4.91 -12.62
C LEU A 326 8.11 -4.66 -11.18
N GLN A 327 8.75 -5.38 -10.25
CA GLN A 327 8.56 -5.23 -8.80
C GLN A 327 9.90 -5.07 -8.07
N PRO A 328 9.99 -4.19 -7.05
CA PRO A 328 11.26 -3.85 -6.38
C PRO A 328 11.94 -5.02 -5.69
N SER A 329 11.17 -5.99 -5.22
CA SER A 329 11.67 -7.15 -4.47
C SER A 329 12.17 -8.29 -5.34
N ILE A 330 12.06 -8.15 -6.67
CA ILE A 330 12.38 -9.22 -7.61
C ILE A 330 13.33 -8.69 -8.68
N GLU A 331 14.46 -9.37 -8.82
CA GLU A 331 15.41 -9.12 -9.89
C GLU A 331 14.93 -9.88 -11.14
N LEU A 332 14.62 -9.16 -12.23
CA LEU A 332 14.17 -9.77 -13.49
C LEU A 332 15.12 -10.87 -13.99
N LYS A 333 16.43 -10.66 -13.85
CA LYS A 333 17.46 -11.63 -14.25
C LYS A 333 17.36 -13.00 -13.55
N LYS A 334 16.75 -13.06 -12.38
CA LYS A 334 16.55 -14.30 -11.62
C LYS A 334 15.21 -14.96 -11.89
N SER A 335 14.37 -14.31 -12.68
CA SER A 335 13.10 -14.85 -13.14
C SER A 335 13.30 -15.63 -14.45
N PHE A 336 12.55 -16.71 -14.63
CA PHE A 336 12.52 -17.43 -15.91
C PHE A 336 12.08 -16.52 -17.06
N LEU A 337 11.28 -15.49 -16.78
CA LEU A 337 10.82 -14.50 -17.75
C LEU A 337 11.98 -13.81 -18.50
N TYR A 338 13.11 -13.58 -17.82
CA TYR A 338 14.29 -12.99 -18.47
C TYR A 338 14.85 -13.86 -19.56
N GLY A 339 15.04 -15.15 -19.27
CA GLY A 339 15.50 -16.13 -20.25
C GLY A 339 14.50 -16.34 -21.37
N PHE A 340 13.20 -16.35 -21.03
CA PHE A 340 12.11 -16.49 -21.99
C PHE A 340 12.10 -15.34 -23.01
N ILE A 341 12.16 -14.08 -22.57
CA ILE A 341 12.20 -12.91 -23.48
C ILE A 341 13.37 -13.04 -24.47
N LYS A 342 14.55 -13.39 -23.98
CA LYS A 342 15.76 -13.49 -24.80
C LYS A 342 15.76 -14.63 -25.82
N LYS A 343 15.04 -15.71 -25.52
CA LYS A 343 14.95 -16.90 -26.39
C LYS A 343 13.68 -16.94 -27.24
N SER A 344 12.76 -16.00 -26.96
CA SER A 344 11.45 -16.01 -27.61
C SER A 344 11.54 -15.67 -29.09
N ASN A 345 10.91 -16.51 -29.92
CA ASN A 345 10.70 -16.27 -31.35
C ASN A 345 9.28 -15.78 -31.66
N LEU A 346 8.55 -15.29 -30.65
CA LEU A 346 7.23 -14.70 -30.84
C LEU A 346 7.33 -13.34 -31.54
N GLU A 347 6.47 -13.11 -32.49
CA GLU A 347 6.35 -11.79 -33.17
C GLU A 347 5.58 -10.81 -32.29
N VAL A 348 6.22 -10.35 -31.21
CA VAL A 348 5.66 -9.43 -30.22
C VAL A 348 6.69 -8.38 -29.81
N ASN A 349 6.22 -7.23 -29.36
CA ASN A 349 7.03 -6.24 -28.69
C ASN A 349 6.93 -6.45 -27.17
N TRP A 350 8.07 -6.50 -26.50
CA TRP A 350 8.19 -6.60 -25.06
C TRP A 350 8.35 -5.21 -24.44
N ILE A 351 7.35 -4.72 -23.73
CA ILE A 351 7.38 -3.42 -23.06
C ILE A 351 7.67 -3.65 -21.57
N ILE A 352 8.87 -3.37 -21.12
CA ILE A 352 9.29 -3.58 -19.73
C ILE A 352 9.21 -2.25 -18.98
N ARG A 353 8.22 -2.09 -18.10
CA ARG A 353 8.03 -0.87 -17.30
C ARG A 353 8.65 -1.02 -15.92
N VAL A 354 9.52 -0.09 -15.58
CA VAL A 354 10.21 -0.01 -14.28
C VAL A 354 9.21 0.36 -13.18
N HIS A 355 9.42 -0.19 -11.98
CA HIS A 355 8.60 0.17 -10.81
C HIS A 355 9.06 1.53 -10.24
N PRO A 356 8.16 2.41 -9.71
CA PRO A 356 8.54 3.72 -9.15
C PRO A 356 9.65 3.69 -8.08
N ARG A 357 9.72 2.62 -7.28
CA ARG A 357 10.79 2.45 -6.28
C ARG A 357 12.14 2.01 -6.85
N GLN A 358 12.20 1.64 -8.12
CA GLN A 358 13.41 1.25 -8.84
C GLN A 358 13.83 2.33 -9.85
N GLU A 359 13.05 3.42 -9.94
CA GLU A 359 13.28 4.51 -10.87
C GLU A 359 14.63 5.19 -10.59
N SER A 360 15.62 4.89 -11.40
CA SER A 360 16.90 5.57 -11.41
C SER A 360 17.56 5.39 -12.78
N PRO A 361 18.32 6.39 -13.28
CA PRO A 361 19.05 6.28 -14.55
C PRO A 361 19.94 5.02 -14.57
N LYS A 362 20.63 4.74 -13.46
CA LYS A 362 21.49 3.56 -13.33
C LYS A 362 20.74 2.25 -13.56
N PHE A 363 19.52 2.12 -13.03
CA PHE A 363 18.74 0.90 -13.19
C PHE A 363 18.18 0.76 -14.60
N ILE A 364 17.66 1.85 -15.18
CA ILE A 364 17.14 1.88 -16.55
C ILE A 364 18.25 1.53 -17.53
N ASN A 365 19.39 2.23 -17.49
CA ASN A 365 20.54 1.97 -18.37
C ASN A 365 21.04 0.53 -18.22
N SER A 366 21.01 -0.04 -17.01
CA SER A 366 21.36 -1.45 -16.79
C SER A 366 20.39 -2.40 -17.48
N LEU A 367 19.10 -2.10 -17.53
CA LEU A 367 18.12 -2.93 -18.26
C LEU A 367 18.30 -2.77 -19.77
N GLU A 368 18.50 -1.55 -20.27
CA GLU A 368 18.77 -1.28 -21.69
C GLU A 368 20.01 -2.02 -22.17
N GLU A 369 21.11 -1.98 -21.41
CA GLU A 369 22.33 -2.74 -21.74
C GLU A 369 22.11 -4.24 -21.80
N HIS A 370 21.19 -4.80 -20.96
CA HIS A 370 20.87 -6.23 -20.97
C HIS A 370 20.08 -6.68 -22.20
N PHE A 371 19.33 -5.78 -22.79
CA PHE A 371 18.47 -6.05 -23.94
C PHE A 371 18.89 -5.28 -25.20
N LYS A 372 20.09 -4.70 -25.26
CA LYS A 372 20.58 -3.88 -26.37
C LYS A 372 20.56 -4.58 -27.74
N ASP A 373 20.74 -5.91 -27.74
CA ASP A 373 20.76 -6.72 -28.95
C ASP A 373 19.35 -7.22 -29.36
N TYR A 374 18.28 -6.76 -28.69
CA TYR A 374 16.89 -7.18 -28.91
C TYR A 374 16.05 -6.00 -29.34
N GLU A 375 15.84 -5.81 -30.65
CA GLU A 375 15.12 -4.67 -31.24
C GLU A 375 13.65 -4.59 -30.84
N ASN A 376 13.06 -5.72 -30.41
CA ASN A 376 11.66 -5.79 -29.98
C ASN A 376 11.47 -5.64 -28.46
N VAL A 377 12.50 -5.21 -27.71
CA VAL A 377 12.42 -4.97 -26.25
C VAL A 377 12.55 -3.48 -25.96
N TYR A 378 11.56 -2.91 -25.30
CA TYR A 378 11.48 -1.49 -24.97
C TYR A 378 11.42 -1.30 -23.45
N ILE A 379 12.39 -0.57 -22.89
CA ILE A 379 12.41 -0.22 -21.47
C ILE A 379 11.63 1.09 -21.27
N LYS A 380 10.67 1.09 -20.37
CA LYS A 380 9.83 2.23 -20.02
C LYS A 380 10.04 2.67 -18.58
N SER A 381 10.14 3.98 -18.39
CA SER A 381 10.22 4.62 -17.08
C SER A 381 8.92 4.42 -16.29
N SER A 382 9.01 4.50 -14.97
CA SER A 382 7.82 4.55 -14.11
C SER A 382 6.99 5.82 -14.32
N LYS A 383 7.54 6.84 -14.97
CA LYS A 383 6.85 8.09 -15.33
C LYS A 383 5.91 7.91 -16.52
N ASP A 384 6.17 6.91 -17.38
CA ASP A 384 5.23 6.56 -18.45
C ASP A 384 3.91 6.10 -17.82
N LEU A 385 2.80 6.68 -18.23
CA LEU A 385 1.48 6.42 -17.65
C LEU A 385 1.09 4.95 -17.86
N LEU A 386 0.88 4.25 -16.76
CA LEU A 386 0.57 2.83 -16.80
C LEU A 386 -0.71 2.53 -17.60
N PRO A 387 -1.84 3.27 -17.45
CA PRO A 387 -3.01 3.04 -18.27
C PRO A 387 -2.75 3.22 -19.78
N ALA A 388 -1.89 4.18 -20.17
CA ALA A 388 -1.51 4.37 -21.57
C ALA A 388 -0.74 3.17 -22.15
N LEU A 389 0.13 2.55 -21.34
CA LEU A 389 0.84 1.34 -21.75
C LEU A 389 -0.11 0.13 -21.76
N MET A 390 -1.02 0.03 -20.78
CA MET A 390 -2.02 -1.05 -20.70
C MET A 390 -2.90 -1.09 -21.95
N VAL A 391 -3.57 0.01 -22.31
CA VAL A 391 -4.51 0.03 -23.45
C VAL A 391 -3.83 -0.23 -24.81
N ARG A 392 -2.51 -0.14 -24.87
CA ARG A 392 -1.71 -0.47 -26.07
C ARG A 392 -1.16 -1.90 -26.06
N SER A 393 -1.44 -2.66 -25.02
CA SER A 393 -0.90 -4.00 -24.83
C SER A 393 -1.99 -5.04 -24.94
N LYS A 394 -1.67 -6.16 -25.58
CA LYS A 394 -2.58 -7.32 -25.69
C LYS A 394 -2.58 -8.16 -24.42
N LEU A 395 -1.48 -8.14 -23.70
CA LEU A 395 -1.29 -8.91 -22.48
C LEU A 395 -0.43 -8.14 -21.49
N HIS A 396 -0.76 -8.25 -20.22
CA HIS A 396 0.05 -7.78 -19.11
C HIS A 396 0.67 -8.95 -18.33
N ILE A 397 1.97 -8.90 -18.05
CA ILE A 397 2.68 -9.89 -17.26
C ILE A 397 3.31 -9.21 -16.05
N THR A 398 3.16 -9.80 -14.88
CA THR A 398 3.82 -9.33 -13.66
C THR A 398 4.11 -10.48 -12.71
N HIS A 399 5.00 -10.28 -11.75
CA HIS A 399 5.22 -11.31 -10.72
C HIS A 399 3.98 -11.44 -9.82
N PHE A 400 3.60 -10.37 -9.10
CA PHE A 400 2.38 -10.30 -8.29
C PHE A 400 2.00 -8.86 -7.92
N SER A 401 2.03 -7.95 -8.92
CA SER A 401 1.74 -6.52 -8.71
C SER A 401 0.25 -6.21 -8.73
N SER A 402 -0.17 -5.22 -7.94
CA SER A 402 -1.53 -4.66 -8.00
C SER A 402 -1.87 -3.98 -9.32
N SER A 403 -0.91 -3.77 -10.23
CA SER A 403 -1.16 -3.31 -11.60
C SER A 403 -2.11 -4.22 -12.39
N ILE A 404 -2.36 -5.43 -11.90
CA ILE A 404 -3.41 -6.34 -12.39
C ILE A 404 -4.79 -5.68 -12.37
N TYR A 405 -5.11 -4.90 -11.32
CA TYR A 405 -6.39 -4.20 -11.26
C TYR A 405 -6.49 -3.12 -12.35
N GLU A 406 -5.40 -2.39 -12.61
CA GLU A 406 -5.36 -1.43 -13.72
C GLU A 406 -5.57 -2.14 -15.07
N ALA A 407 -4.95 -3.30 -15.25
CA ALA A 407 -5.16 -4.10 -16.46
C ALA A 407 -6.62 -4.55 -16.61
N ILE A 408 -7.24 -5.07 -15.55
CA ILE A 408 -8.66 -5.47 -15.55
C ILE A 408 -9.56 -4.29 -15.93
N PHE A 409 -9.36 -3.13 -15.29
CA PHE A 409 -10.14 -1.92 -15.61
C PHE A 409 -9.86 -1.35 -17.01
N CYS A 410 -8.68 -1.62 -17.59
CA CYS A 410 -8.36 -1.32 -18.97
C CYS A 410 -8.79 -2.42 -19.96
N ASN A 411 -9.46 -3.48 -19.48
CA ASN A 411 -9.86 -4.66 -20.26
C ASN A 411 -8.68 -5.40 -20.91
N VAL A 412 -7.55 -5.49 -20.19
CA VAL A 412 -6.34 -6.19 -20.61
C VAL A 412 -6.15 -7.43 -19.76
N LYS A 413 -6.03 -8.59 -20.40
CA LYS A 413 -5.76 -9.86 -19.69
C LYS A 413 -4.41 -9.81 -19.00
N SER A 414 -4.33 -10.41 -17.80
CA SER A 414 -3.11 -10.43 -16.99
C SER A 414 -2.64 -11.84 -16.66
N VAL A 415 -1.31 -11.98 -16.54
CA VAL A 415 -0.64 -13.20 -16.10
C VAL A 415 0.29 -12.88 -14.95
N ILE A 416 0.19 -13.65 -13.87
CA ILE A 416 1.18 -13.64 -12.80
C ILE A 416 2.12 -14.83 -12.95
N ILE A 417 3.40 -14.60 -12.62
CA ILE A 417 4.47 -15.58 -12.78
C ILE A 417 5.17 -15.92 -11.46
N ASP A 418 4.58 -15.54 -10.34
CA ASP A 418 5.13 -15.82 -9.01
C ASP A 418 4.03 -16.38 -8.10
N LYS A 419 4.32 -17.52 -7.47
CA LYS A 419 3.37 -18.24 -6.61
C LYS A 419 2.83 -17.40 -5.42
N ARG A 420 3.53 -16.35 -5.02
CA ARG A 420 3.02 -15.42 -4.00
C ARG A 420 1.73 -14.73 -4.43
N GLY A 421 1.57 -14.54 -5.76
CA GLY A 421 0.35 -13.97 -6.32
C GLY A 421 -0.88 -14.87 -6.18
N LEU A 422 -0.71 -16.19 -6.08
CA LEU A 422 -1.82 -17.13 -5.89
C LEU A 422 -2.65 -16.81 -4.64
N ASP A 423 -1.99 -16.44 -3.54
CA ASP A 423 -2.68 -16.06 -2.31
C ASP A 423 -3.28 -14.64 -2.39
N TYR A 424 -2.54 -13.70 -3.01
CA TYR A 424 -2.96 -12.31 -3.11
C TYR A 424 -4.17 -12.11 -4.01
N PHE A 425 -4.22 -12.86 -5.11
CA PHE A 425 -5.22 -12.70 -6.17
C PHE A 425 -6.08 -13.95 -6.33
N TYR A 426 -6.24 -14.71 -5.25
CA TYR A 426 -7.01 -15.96 -5.26
C TYR A 426 -8.37 -15.79 -5.94
N ASP A 427 -9.12 -14.77 -5.53
CA ASP A 427 -10.48 -14.53 -6.03
C ASP A 427 -10.49 -14.18 -7.54
N LEU A 428 -9.46 -13.47 -8.04
CA LEU A 428 -9.32 -13.15 -9.47
C LEU A 428 -8.99 -14.40 -10.31
N ILE A 429 -8.18 -15.30 -9.77
CA ILE A 429 -7.81 -16.55 -10.44
C ILE A 429 -9.01 -17.49 -10.50
N GLU A 430 -9.72 -17.69 -9.41
CA GLU A 430 -10.94 -18.51 -9.34
C GLU A 430 -12.03 -18.01 -10.32
N ASN A 431 -12.12 -16.71 -10.53
CA ASN A 431 -13.06 -16.10 -11.48
C ASN A 431 -12.53 -16.00 -12.92
N ASN A 432 -11.39 -16.62 -13.25
CA ASN A 432 -10.73 -16.58 -14.55
C ASN A 432 -10.40 -15.17 -15.09
N LEU A 433 -10.26 -14.19 -14.20
CA LEU A 433 -9.85 -12.81 -14.53
C LEU A 433 -8.32 -12.66 -14.56
N LEU A 434 -7.60 -13.65 -14.04
CA LEU A 434 -6.15 -13.65 -13.92
C LEU A 434 -5.61 -15.08 -14.15
N HIS A 435 -4.52 -15.19 -14.90
CA HIS A 435 -3.83 -16.47 -15.12
C HIS A 435 -2.55 -16.56 -14.30
N TYR A 436 -2.19 -17.77 -13.90
CA TYR A 436 -0.90 -18.07 -13.27
C TYR A 436 -0.12 -19.07 -14.11
N VAL A 437 1.16 -18.77 -14.31
CA VAL A 437 2.14 -19.68 -14.93
C VAL A 437 3.47 -19.58 -14.19
N ASP A 438 4.23 -20.67 -14.10
CA ASP A 438 5.50 -20.74 -13.39
C ASP A 438 6.68 -21.23 -14.25
N ASN A 439 6.45 -21.44 -15.54
CA ASN A 439 7.47 -21.92 -16.46
C ASN A 439 7.33 -21.32 -17.87
N GLU A 440 8.42 -21.42 -18.66
CA GLU A 440 8.53 -20.83 -20.00
C GLU A 440 7.52 -21.44 -20.99
N GLN A 441 7.27 -22.75 -20.93
CA GLN A 441 6.41 -23.43 -21.90
C GLN A 441 4.94 -23.05 -21.74
N ASP A 442 4.45 -23.03 -20.51
CA ASP A 442 3.07 -22.63 -20.22
C ASP A 442 2.84 -21.16 -20.54
N LEU A 443 3.83 -20.29 -20.26
CA LEU A 443 3.76 -18.89 -20.64
C LEU A 443 3.67 -18.73 -22.17
N LYS A 444 4.49 -19.47 -22.92
CA LYS A 444 4.46 -19.43 -24.39
C LYS A 444 3.10 -19.85 -24.94
N ASN A 445 2.60 -21.00 -24.46
CA ASN A 445 1.31 -21.53 -24.89
C ASN A 445 0.15 -20.55 -24.61
N LEU A 446 0.17 -19.92 -23.42
CA LEU A 446 -0.83 -18.95 -23.03
C LEU A 446 -0.77 -17.69 -23.89
N ILE A 447 0.43 -17.16 -24.19
CA ILE A 447 0.59 -15.99 -25.06
C ILE A 447 0.04 -16.29 -26.44
N ILE A 448 0.43 -17.41 -27.06
CA ILE A 448 -0.05 -17.82 -28.40
C ILE A 448 -1.59 -17.89 -28.41
N LYS A 449 -2.17 -18.60 -27.44
CA LYS A 449 -3.62 -18.70 -27.31
C LYS A 449 -4.30 -17.34 -27.24
N MET A 450 -3.77 -16.40 -26.44
CA MET A 450 -4.35 -15.07 -26.27
C MET A 450 -4.21 -14.18 -27.50
N LEU A 451 -3.16 -14.38 -28.31
CA LEU A 451 -2.98 -13.67 -29.55
C LEU A 451 -3.91 -14.22 -30.67
N ASP A 452 -4.18 -15.54 -30.66
CA ASP A 452 -5.04 -16.20 -31.65
C ASP A 452 -6.55 -15.97 -31.40
N ASP A 453 -6.98 -15.89 -30.13
CA ASP A 453 -8.39 -15.70 -29.76
C ASP A 453 -8.99 -14.37 -30.25
N GLU A 454 -8.18 -13.38 -30.61
CA GLU A 454 -8.62 -12.11 -31.16
C GLU A 454 -8.73 -12.08 -32.69
N ASN A 455 -8.23 -13.11 -33.37
CA ASN A 455 -8.33 -13.23 -34.83
C ASN A 455 -9.62 -13.96 -35.27
N LYS A 456 -10.47 -14.33 -34.31
CA LYS A 456 -11.80 -14.92 -34.51
C LYS A 456 -12.90 -13.93 -34.17
#